data_fedfc3dbceca819392d98807fd7f0b24
#
_entry.id   fedfc3dbceca819392d98807fd7f0b24
#
_cell.length_a   1.000
_cell.length_b   1.000
_cell.length_c   1.000
_cell.angle_alpha   90.00
_cell.angle_beta   90.00
_cell.angle_gamma   90.00
#
_symmetry.space_group_name_H-M   'P 1'
#
loop_
_entity.id
_entity.type
_entity.pdbx_description
1 polymer ?
#
loop_
_entity_poly.entity_id
_entity_poly.type
_entity_poly.pdbx_seq_one_letter_code
_entity_poly.pdbx_strand_id
1 'polypeptide(L)'
;MVRASVTRFADNCAFPRQPTTAMDTATRVRLSRELDSIREDGLFKTERVIVTAQSTAIRTSDGREVLNFCANNYLGLADNAEVIEAAKSALDTHGFGMASVRFICGTQDLHKQLEDRISEFFGTEDTILYTSCFDANGGLFETILGEQDTVISDALNHASIIDGIRLCKAERRRYANSNMGELEQHLIESQGRRTRLISTDGVFSMDGYIAKLDEIVALKKQYDAMLMVDDSHATGFVGPNGRGSAELHGVMNEVDVYTSTLGKALGGGSGGFTTGRREIIALLRQRSRPYLFSNTLPPPLVAASIKVFEILSRSNELRDRVEANARHFRARMSSAGFDLRPGNHPIVPVMLYDAKLAQRFASELLEEGVYVIGFFYPVVPQGQARIRTQISAAHSIAQIDRAVDSFIRVGKRLGVI
;
A
#
# COMPACT_ATOMS: atom_id res chain seq x y z
N MET A 1 39.00 2.80 5.18
CA MET A 1 39.31 4.21 4.85
C MET A 1 38.94 4.45 3.39
N VAL A 2 37.72 4.86 3.11
CA VAL A 2 37.39 5.59 1.88
C VAL A 2 36.26 6.56 2.26
N ARG A 3 36.63 7.77 2.65
CA ARG A 3 35.71 8.91 2.66
C ARG A 3 35.70 9.44 1.23
N ALA A 4 34.73 9.02 0.43
CA ALA A 4 34.45 9.65 -0.85
C ALA A 4 33.53 10.84 -0.60
N SER A 5 34.02 12.00 -0.93
CA SER A 5 33.36 13.30 -0.90
C SER A 5 32.10 13.32 -1.76
N VAL A 6 30.94 13.48 -1.15
CA VAL A 6 29.62 13.70 -1.81
C VAL A 6 29.40 15.19 -2.13
N THR A 7 30.45 15.92 -2.39
CA THR A 7 30.36 17.31 -2.79
C THR A 7 30.95 17.47 -4.19
N ARG A 8 30.12 17.33 -5.23
CA ARG A 8 30.26 17.87 -6.61
C ARG A 8 29.51 17.04 -7.66
N PHE A 9 28.20 16.85 -7.49
CA PHE A 9 27.34 16.40 -8.60
C PHE A 9 26.26 17.42 -8.99
N ALA A 10 26.31 18.65 -8.43
CA ALA A 10 25.25 19.64 -8.67
C ALA A 10 25.52 20.61 -9.84
N ASP A 11 26.73 20.70 -10.39
CA ASP A 11 27.08 21.89 -11.22
C ASP A 11 27.41 21.65 -12.69
N ASN A 12 27.31 20.45 -13.27
CA ASN A 12 27.72 20.28 -14.67
C ASN A 12 26.87 19.41 -15.59
N CYS A 13 25.59 19.18 -15.28
CA CYS A 13 24.60 18.61 -16.23
C CYS A 13 23.31 19.44 -16.28
N ALA A 14 23.40 20.74 -16.24
CA ALA A 14 22.27 21.58 -16.60
C ALA A 14 22.16 21.59 -18.14
N PHE A 15 21.31 20.70 -18.69
CA PHE A 15 20.74 20.97 -20.00
C PHE A 15 20.19 22.40 -19.96
N PRO A 16 20.58 23.29 -20.91
CA PRO A 16 20.03 24.64 -20.94
C PRO A 16 18.50 24.48 -20.97
N ARG A 17 17.82 25.01 -19.95
CA ARG A 17 16.35 25.06 -19.93
C ARG A 17 15.95 25.95 -21.11
N GLN A 18 15.63 25.34 -22.23
CA GLN A 18 15.00 26.07 -23.33
C GLN A 18 13.70 26.66 -22.78
N PRO A 19 13.33 27.90 -23.19
CA PRO A 19 12.04 28.45 -22.82
C PRO A 19 10.97 27.43 -23.24
N THR A 20 10.21 26.96 -22.28
CA THR A 20 9.11 26.01 -22.48
C THR A 20 8.20 26.58 -23.56
N THR A 21 7.84 25.75 -24.56
CA THR A 21 6.80 26.06 -25.55
C THR A 21 5.62 26.71 -24.84
N ALA A 22 5.20 27.86 -25.33
CA ALA A 22 4.16 28.66 -24.68
C ALA A 22 2.87 27.86 -24.59
N MET A 23 2.53 27.41 -23.36
CA MET A 23 1.19 26.92 -23.09
C MET A 23 0.20 28.05 -23.38
N ASP A 24 -0.97 27.71 -23.97
CA ASP A 24 -2.06 28.65 -24.13
C ASP A 24 -2.31 29.46 -22.84
N THR A 25 -2.32 30.79 -22.97
CA THR A 25 -2.39 31.70 -21.82
C THR A 25 -3.64 31.45 -20.95
N ALA A 26 -4.77 31.17 -21.56
CA ALA A 26 -6.03 30.90 -20.84
C ALA A 26 -5.95 29.61 -20.02
N THR A 27 -5.38 28.54 -20.58
CA THR A 27 -5.15 27.27 -19.86
C THR A 27 -4.17 27.46 -18.71
N ARG A 28 -3.09 28.20 -18.89
CA ARG A 28 -2.13 28.49 -17.83
C ARG A 28 -2.77 29.25 -16.67
N VAL A 29 -3.56 30.29 -16.98
CA VAL A 29 -4.28 31.06 -15.96
C VAL A 29 -5.27 30.18 -15.19
N ARG A 30 -6.01 29.32 -15.90
CA ARG A 30 -6.95 28.38 -15.27
C ARG A 30 -6.24 27.43 -14.30
N LEU A 31 -5.15 26.77 -14.73
CA LEU A 31 -4.39 25.86 -13.88
C LEU A 31 -3.75 26.57 -12.69
N SER A 32 -3.24 27.81 -12.87
CA SER A 32 -2.69 28.60 -11.76
C SER A 32 -3.76 28.92 -10.72
N ARG A 33 -4.95 29.33 -11.13
CA ARG A 33 -6.06 29.61 -10.19
C ARG A 33 -6.50 28.36 -9.42
N GLU A 34 -6.52 27.20 -10.09
CA GLU A 34 -6.83 25.92 -9.42
C GLU A 34 -5.76 25.57 -8.35
N LEU A 35 -4.47 25.75 -8.67
CA LEU A 35 -3.39 25.54 -7.70
C LEU A 35 -3.46 26.53 -6.54
N ASP A 36 -3.84 27.79 -6.79
CA ASP A 36 -4.00 28.80 -5.75
C ASP A 36 -5.17 28.46 -4.82
N SER A 37 -6.31 28.03 -5.37
CA SER A 37 -7.43 27.51 -4.58
C SER A 37 -7.01 26.33 -3.68
N ILE A 38 -6.26 25.36 -4.23
CA ILE A 38 -5.74 24.22 -3.45
C ILE A 38 -4.85 24.71 -2.29
N ARG A 39 -4.06 25.79 -2.46
CA ARG A 39 -3.24 26.36 -1.38
C ARG A 39 -4.09 27.08 -0.34
N GLU A 40 -5.06 27.89 -0.77
CA GLU A 40 -5.97 28.65 0.11
C GLU A 40 -6.81 27.72 0.98
N ASP A 41 -7.26 26.60 0.40
CA ASP A 41 -7.98 25.54 1.11
C ASP A 41 -7.09 24.73 2.06
N GLY A 42 -5.76 24.94 2.04
CA GLY A 42 -4.81 24.17 2.83
C GLY A 42 -4.65 22.73 2.37
N LEU A 43 -4.96 22.42 1.11
CA LEU A 43 -4.90 21.06 0.56
C LEU A 43 -3.61 20.79 -0.23
N PHE A 44 -2.74 21.80 -0.36
CA PHE A 44 -1.50 21.69 -1.14
C PHE A 44 -0.51 20.73 -0.49
N LYS A 45 -0.06 19.75 -1.24
CA LYS A 45 0.89 18.71 -0.77
C LYS A 45 2.32 19.11 -1.12
N THR A 46 3.18 19.13 -0.11
CA THR A 46 4.61 19.38 -0.26
C THR A 46 5.39 18.11 0.02
N GLU A 47 6.31 17.73 -0.88
CA GLU A 47 7.21 16.60 -0.69
C GLU A 47 8.37 16.98 0.25
N ARG A 48 8.64 16.13 1.25
CA ARG A 48 9.80 16.26 2.13
C ARG A 48 10.89 15.30 1.64
N VAL A 49 12.05 15.83 1.31
CA VAL A 49 13.15 15.05 0.76
C VAL A 49 13.90 14.32 1.87
N ILE A 50 14.03 13.00 1.75
CA ILE A 50 14.80 12.13 2.64
C ILE A 50 16.16 11.87 1.99
N VAL A 51 17.24 12.00 2.76
CA VAL A 51 18.63 11.86 2.28
C VAL A 51 19.36 10.63 2.86
N THR A 52 18.63 9.72 3.47
CA THR A 52 19.11 8.44 4.01
C THR A 52 18.32 7.27 3.43
N ALA A 53 18.71 6.05 3.76
CA ALA A 53 17.86 4.87 3.54
C ALA A 53 16.53 5.03 4.29
N GLN A 54 15.48 4.33 3.81
CA GLN A 54 14.17 4.30 4.45
C GLN A 54 14.21 3.39 5.68
N SER A 55 14.22 3.98 6.86
CA SER A 55 14.29 3.27 8.13
C SER A 55 13.40 3.93 9.19
N THR A 56 13.48 3.48 10.44
CA THR A 56 12.76 4.07 11.58
C THR A 56 13.33 5.42 12.02
N ALA A 57 14.61 5.68 11.75
CA ALA A 57 15.24 6.99 11.87
C ALA A 57 15.75 7.41 10.49
N ILE A 58 15.34 8.58 10.03
CA ILE A 58 15.70 9.14 8.72
C ILE A 58 16.20 10.56 8.88
N ARG A 59 16.96 11.03 7.88
CA ARG A 59 17.38 12.43 7.79
C ARG A 59 16.72 13.10 6.60
N THR A 60 16.15 14.27 6.84
CA THR A 60 15.58 15.13 5.80
C THR A 60 16.63 16.07 5.22
N SER A 61 16.40 16.63 4.04
CA SER A 61 17.35 17.51 3.33
C SER A 61 17.70 18.80 4.06
N ASP A 62 16.89 19.21 5.03
CA ASP A 62 17.16 20.33 5.93
C ASP A 62 18.07 19.95 7.13
N GLY A 63 18.57 18.71 7.15
CA GLY A 63 19.52 18.21 8.13
C GLY A 63 18.90 17.62 9.41
N ARG A 64 17.58 17.63 9.56
CA ARG A 64 16.90 17.07 10.74
C ARG A 64 16.93 15.54 10.71
N GLU A 65 17.27 14.94 11.86
CA GLU A 65 17.10 13.52 12.11
C GLU A 65 15.78 13.31 12.85
N VAL A 66 14.90 12.49 12.30
CA VAL A 66 13.54 12.30 12.76
C VAL A 66 13.15 10.83 12.80
N LEU A 67 12.27 10.47 13.73
CA LEU A 67 11.66 9.15 13.80
C LEU A 67 10.51 9.06 12.77
N ASN A 68 10.56 8.03 11.92
CA ASN A 68 9.63 7.86 10.82
C ASN A 68 8.44 6.97 11.23
N PHE A 69 7.27 7.58 11.37
CA PHE A 69 6.02 6.90 11.70
C PHE A 69 4.99 6.96 10.57
N CYS A 70 5.41 7.13 9.31
CA CYS A 70 4.49 7.18 8.17
C CYS A 70 4.86 6.26 6.99
N ALA A 71 6.01 5.60 7.00
CA ALA A 71 6.37 4.62 5.95
C ALA A 71 5.60 3.31 6.13
N ASN A 72 5.11 2.72 5.02
CA ASN A 72 4.47 1.40 5.04
C ASN A 72 5.49 0.24 5.19
N ASN A 73 6.61 0.48 5.84
CA ASN A 73 7.70 -0.47 6.07
C ASN A 73 7.44 -1.32 7.34
N TYR A 74 6.30 -2.03 7.36
CA TYR A 74 5.78 -2.73 8.55
C TYR A 74 6.78 -3.70 9.17
N LEU A 75 7.55 -4.42 8.35
CA LEU A 75 8.52 -5.40 8.80
C LEU A 75 9.95 -4.85 8.88
N GLY A 76 10.18 -3.59 8.50
CA GLY A 76 11.50 -2.97 8.53
C GLY A 76 12.47 -3.52 7.50
N LEU A 77 11.99 -4.09 6.39
CA LEU A 77 12.81 -4.77 5.40
C LEU A 77 13.37 -3.86 4.30
N ALA A 78 12.98 -2.58 4.25
CA ALA A 78 13.38 -1.68 3.17
C ALA A 78 14.91 -1.38 3.14
N ASP A 79 15.59 -1.49 4.26
CA ASP A 79 17.07 -1.35 4.39
C ASP A 79 17.74 -2.61 4.96
N ASN A 80 17.06 -3.76 4.88
CA ASN A 80 17.60 -5.04 5.34
C ASN A 80 18.81 -5.48 4.51
N ALA A 81 19.90 -5.86 5.19
CA ALA A 81 21.16 -6.21 4.53
C ALA A 81 21.06 -7.41 3.59
N GLU A 82 20.29 -8.46 3.93
CA GLU A 82 20.11 -9.64 3.08
C GLU A 82 19.32 -9.28 1.81
N VAL A 83 18.32 -8.42 1.92
CA VAL A 83 17.51 -7.95 0.80
C VAL A 83 18.33 -7.09 -0.15
N ILE A 84 19.16 -6.18 0.41
CA ILE A 84 20.08 -5.34 -0.36
C ILE A 84 21.12 -6.20 -1.09
N GLU A 85 21.69 -7.20 -0.43
CA GLU A 85 22.72 -8.08 -1.04
C GLU A 85 22.15 -8.95 -2.16
N ALA A 86 20.91 -9.45 -2.00
CA ALA A 86 20.21 -10.16 -3.08
C ALA A 86 20.00 -9.27 -4.32
N ALA A 87 19.64 -8.00 -4.11
CA ALA A 87 19.52 -7.05 -5.21
C ALA A 87 20.85 -6.78 -5.93
N LYS A 88 21.95 -6.61 -5.18
CA LYS A 88 23.30 -6.42 -5.75
C LYS A 88 23.76 -7.64 -6.55
N SER A 89 23.59 -8.84 -5.99
CA SER A 89 23.92 -10.08 -6.70
C SER A 89 23.15 -10.22 -8.03
N ALA A 90 21.89 -9.81 -8.06
CA ALA A 90 21.10 -9.83 -9.29
C ALA A 90 21.58 -8.77 -10.31
N LEU A 91 22.12 -7.63 -9.88
CA LEU A 91 22.75 -6.68 -10.80
C LEU A 91 23.95 -7.32 -11.54
N ASP A 92 24.74 -8.12 -10.83
CA ASP A 92 25.92 -8.79 -11.41
C ASP A 92 25.54 -9.96 -12.33
N THR A 93 24.48 -10.70 -12.00
CA THR A 93 24.11 -11.94 -12.72
C THR A 93 23.04 -11.77 -13.77
N HIS A 94 22.09 -10.86 -13.57
CA HIS A 94 20.89 -10.66 -14.44
C HIS A 94 20.78 -9.26 -15.02
N GLY A 95 21.66 -8.33 -14.62
CA GLY A 95 21.69 -6.96 -15.10
C GLY A 95 20.67 -6.04 -14.43
N PHE A 96 20.63 -4.78 -14.91
CA PHE A 96 19.81 -3.73 -14.30
C PHE A 96 18.34 -3.79 -14.70
N GLY A 97 18.04 -4.07 -15.97
CA GLY A 97 16.68 -3.98 -16.49
C GLY A 97 16.45 -4.84 -17.73
N MET A 98 15.19 -5.02 -18.08
CA MET A 98 14.77 -5.94 -19.15
C MET A 98 14.53 -5.26 -20.50
N ALA A 99 14.29 -3.95 -20.50
CA ALA A 99 13.95 -3.16 -21.70
C ALA A 99 12.79 -3.76 -22.53
N SER A 100 11.89 -4.52 -21.91
CA SER A 100 10.81 -5.24 -22.57
C SER A 100 9.65 -5.55 -21.63
N VAL A 101 8.50 -5.86 -22.24
CA VAL A 101 7.35 -6.45 -21.56
C VAL A 101 7.51 -7.97 -21.48
N ARG A 102 6.77 -8.62 -20.60
CA ARG A 102 6.95 -10.03 -20.22
C ARG A 102 6.90 -11.02 -21.38
N PHE A 103 5.94 -10.90 -22.30
CA PHE A 103 5.71 -11.89 -23.34
C PHE A 103 6.66 -11.76 -24.55
N ILE A 104 7.35 -10.64 -24.73
CA ILE A 104 8.30 -10.46 -25.84
C ILE A 104 9.65 -11.05 -25.43
N CYS A 105 10.43 -10.37 -24.58
CA CYS A 105 11.72 -10.84 -24.06
C CYS A 105 12.00 -10.37 -22.64
N GLY A 106 10.97 -9.92 -21.90
CA GLY A 106 11.06 -9.39 -20.55
C GLY A 106 10.83 -10.42 -19.44
N THR A 107 11.01 -11.73 -19.71
CA THR A 107 10.86 -12.77 -18.68
C THR A 107 12.19 -13.50 -18.48
N GLN A 108 12.74 -13.41 -17.28
CA GLN A 108 13.85 -14.21 -16.79
C GLN A 108 13.35 -15.31 -15.85
N ASP A 109 14.20 -16.25 -15.51
CA ASP A 109 13.96 -17.31 -14.53
C ASP A 109 13.58 -16.74 -13.14
N LEU A 110 14.22 -15.65 -12.69
CA LEU A 110 13.89 -14.96 -11.44
C LEU A 110 12.40 -14.57 -11.36
N HIS A 111 11.82 -14.12 -12.46
CA HIS A 111 10.39 -13.77 -12.47
C HIS A 111 9.51 -14.99 -12.18
N LYS A 112 9.86 -16.14 -12.77
CA LYS A 112 9.14 -17.39 -12.54
C LYS A 112 9.33 -17.90 -11.12
N GLN A 113 10.56 -17.83 -10.59
CA GLN A 113 10.85 -18.17 -9.20
C GLN A 113 10.04 -17.33 -8.22
N LEU A 114 9.89 -16.01 -8.47
CA LEU A 114 9.07 -15.15 -7.61
C LEU A 114 7.59 -15.49 -7.72
N GLU A 115 7.07 -15.75 -8.93
CA GLU A 115 5.69 -16.18 -9.14
C GLU A 115 5.39 -17.48 -8.37
N ASP A 116 6.29 -18.47 -8.44
CA ASP A 116 6.18 -19.74 -7.72
C ASP A 116 6.22 -19.54 -6.20
N ARG A 117 7.14 -18.69 -5.69
CA ARG A 117 7.24 -18.37 -4.26
C ARG A 117 5.99 -17.70 -3.70
N ILE A 118 5.40 -16.79 -4.47
CA ILE A 118 4.14 -16.14 -4.07
C ILE A 118 3.01 -17.16 -4.04
N SER A 119 2.89 -17.99 -5.06
CA SER A 119 1.88 -19.07 -5.12
C SER A 119 2.00 -20.02 -3.92
N GLU A 120 3.23 -20.45 -3.59
CA GLU A 120 3.53 -21.30 -2.44
C GLU A 120 3.13 -20.61 -1.12
N PHE A 121 3.49 -19.33 -0.96
CA PHE A 121 3.19 -18.57 0.24
C PHE A 121 1.68 -18.41 0.48
N PHE A 122 0.91 -18.13 -0.56
CA PHE A 122 -0.56 -18.00 -0.47
C PHE A 122 -1.29 -19.34 -0.50
N GLY A 123 -0.65 -20.40 -1.01
CA GLY A 123 -1.31 -21.68 -1.29
C GLY A 123 -2.25 -21.59 -2.50
N THR A 124 -1.91 -20.78 -3.50
CA THR A 124 -2.68 -20.56 -4.73
C THR A 124 -2.10 -21.35 -5.90
N GLU A 125 -2.85 -21.42 -7.01
CA GLU A 125 -2.49 -22.26 -8.15
C GLU A 125 -1.47 -21.58 -9.10
N ASP A 126 -1.49 -20.26 -9.21
CA ASP A 126 -0.60 -19.50 -10.09
C ASP A 126 -0.54 -18.02 -9.68
N THR A 127 0.51 -17.30 -10.15
CA THR A 127 0.76 -15.89 -9.86
C THR A 127 1.24 -15.15 -11.11
N ILE A 128 0.87 -13.87 -11.22
CA ILE A 128 1.33 -12.94 -12.26
C ILE A 128 1.87 -11.67 -11.61
N LEU A 129 3.03 -11.19 -12.07
CA LEU A 129 3.70 -10.00 -11.56
C LEU A 129 3.34 -8.74 -12.36
N TYR A 130 3.24 -7.62 -11.67
CA TYR A 130 3.00 -6.27 -12.21
C TYR A 130 4.01 -5.26 -11.66
N THR A 131 4.12 -4.10 -12.30
CA THR A 131 4.99 -2.99 -11.85
C THR A 131 4.50 -2.34 -10.54
N SER A 132 3.22 -2.50 -10.22
CA SER A 132 2.62 -2.10 -8.95
C SER A 132 1.34 -2.90 -8.67
N CYS A 133 0.83 -2.87 -7.43
CA CYS A 133 -0.50 -3.39 -7.13
C CYS A 133 -1.60 -2.50 -7.76
N PHE A 134 -1.30 -1.23 -8.02
CA PHE A 134 -2.21 -0.36 -8.77
C PHE A 134 -2.46 -0.92 -10.18
N ASP A 135 -1.40 -1.37 -10.86
CA ASP A 135 -1.47 -2.01 -12.18
C ASP A 135 -2.16 -3.38 -12.10
N ALA A 136 -1.91 -4.17 -11.04
CA ALA A 136 -2.58 -5.45 -10.81
C ALA A 136 -4.10 -5.27 -10.71
N ASN A 137 -4.56 -4.33 -9.89
CA ASN A 137 -5.97 -3.99 -9.75
C ASN A 137 -6.55 -3.38 -11.02
N GLY A 138 -5.80 -2.47 -11.67
CA GLY A 138 -6.21 -1.85 -12.93
C GLY A 138 -6.42 -2.84 -14.06
N GLY A 139 -5.63 -3.92 -14.10
CA GLY A 139 -5.70 -4.94 -15.14
C GLY A 139 -6.64 -6.10 -14.85
N LEU A 140 -7.19 -6.21 -13.64
CA LEU A 140 -7.98 -7.37 -13.21
C LEU A 140 -9.42 -7.32 -13.79
N PHE A 141 -10.17 -6.30 -13.42
CA PHE A 141 -11.63 -6.26 -13.61
C PHE A 141 -12.04 -6.25 -15.07
N GLU A 142 -11.43 -5.42 -15.92
CA GLU A 142 -11.74 -5.37 -17.36
C GLU A 142 -11.35 -6.67 -18.10
N THR A 143 -10.41 -7.45 -17.52
CA THR A 143 -9.96 -8.70 -18.13
C THR A 143 -10.91 -9.84 -17.85
N ILE A 144 -11.46 -9.95 -16.62
CA ILE A 144 -12.25 -11.14 -16.21
C ILE A 144 -13.76 -10.87 -16.22
N LEU A 145 -14.20 -9.61 -16.27
CA LEU A 145 -15.62 -9.22 -16.24
C LEU A 145 -16.05 -8.49 -17.51
N GLY A 146 -17.31 -8.65 -17.89
CA GLY A 146 -17.95 -8.00 -19.03
C GLY A 146 -19.36 -7.51 -18.72
N GLU A 147 -20.10 -7.11 -19.74
CA GLU A 147 -21.46 -6.50 -19.62
C GLU A 147 -22.49 -7.42 -18.94
N GLN A 148 -22.28 -8.74 -18.97
CA GLN A 148 -23.17 -9.73 -18.35
C GLN A 148 -22.90 -9.96 -16.87
N ASP A 149 -21.84 -9.37 -16.32
CA ASP A 149 -21.35 -9.61 -14.98
C ASP A 149 -21.67 -8.42 -14.04
N THR A 150 -21.52 -8.63 -12.74
CA THR A 150 -21.61 -7.60 -11.70
C THR A 150 -20.38 -7.61 -10.82
N VAL A 151 -19.87 -6.44 -10.47
CA VAL A 151 -18.87 -6.25 -9.42
C VAL A 151 -19.49 -5.49 -8.24
N ILE A 152 -19.34 -6.04 -7.03
CA ILE A 152 -19.89 -5.49 -5.79
C ILE A 152 -18.70 -5.10 -4.91
N SER A 153 -18.45 -3.80 -4.76
CA SER A 153 -17.24 -3.24 -4.15
C SER A 153 -17.52 -2.59 -2.80
N ASP A 154 -16.67 -2.83 -1.81
CA ASP A 154 -16.70 -2.06 -0.57
C ASP A 154 -16.43 -0.56 -0.85
N ALA A 155 -17.11 0.31 -0.12
CA ALA A 155 -17.06 1.76 -0.31
C ALA A 155 -15.71 2.39 0.04
N LEU A 156 -14.91 1.74 0.90
CA LEU A 156 -13.59 2.21 1.34
C LEU A 156 -12.43 1.55 0.59
N ASN A 157 -12.71 0.75 -0.43
CA ASN A 157 -11.67 0.13 -1.24
C ASN A 157 -10.66 1.16 -1.78
N HIS A 158 -9.43 0.72 -1.94
CA HIS A 158 -8.34 1.52 -2.47
C HIS A 158 -8.66 2.10 -3.85
N ALA A 159 -8.14 3.29 -4.17
CA ALA A 159 -8.35 3.98 -5.43
C ALA A 159 -8.06 3.11 -6.66
N SER A 160 -7.06 2.23 -6.61
CA SER A 160 -6.73 1.31 -7.72
C SER A 160 -7.85 0.31 -8.03
N ILE A 161 -8.56 -0.17 -7.02
CA ILE A 161 -9.74 -1.03 -7.18
C ILE A 161 -10.87 -0.22 -7.82
N ILE A 162 -11.13 0.98 -7.28
CA ILE A 162 -12.17 1.89 -7.82
C ILE A 162 -11.90 2.20 -9.29
N ASP A 163 -10.66 2.55 -9.64
CA ASP A 163 -10.28 2.88 -11.01
C ASP A 163 -10.29 1.64 -11.93
N GLY A 164 -9.81 0.49 -11.44
CA GLY A 164 -9.90 -0.77 -12.17
C GLY A 164 -11.36 -1.17 -12.49
N ILE A 165 -12.27 -1.00 -11.53
CA ILE A 165 -13.71 -1.21 -11.74
C ILE A 165 -14.27 -0.20 -12.74
N ARG A 166 -13.81 1.05 -12.76
CA ARG A 166 -14.23 2.05 -13.75
C ARG A 166 -13.88 1.67 -15.19
N LEU A 167 -12.82 0.94 -15.40
CA LEU A 167 -12.38 0.48 -16.71
C LEU A 167 -13.23 -0.69 -17.23
N CYS A 168 -13.84 -1.48 -16.34
CA CYS A 168 -14.63 -2.63 -16.76
C CYS A 168 -16.06 -2.25 -17.17
N LYS A 169 -16.69 -3.11 -17.99
CA LYS A 169 -18.06 -2.94 -18.49
C LYS A 169 -19.12 -3.61 -17.62
N ALA A 170 -18.73 -4.31 -16.57
CA ALA A 170 -19.67 -4.95 -15.66
C ALA A 170 -20.54 -3.93 -14.92
N GLU A 171 -21.74 -4.35 -14.51
CA GLU A 171 -22.56 -3.58 -13.60
C GLU A 171 -21.79 -3.33 -12.29
N ARG A 172 -21.80 -2.07 -11.83
CA ARG A 172 -21.04 -1.64 -10.65
C ARG A 172 -21.99 -1.38 -9.51
N ARG A 173 -21.80 -2.09 -8.41
CA ARG A 173 -22.53 -1.92 -7.15
C ARG A 173 -21.54 -1.61 -6.02
N ARG A 174 -21.96 -0.83 -5.06
CA ARG A 174 -21.12 -0.43 -3.94
C ARG A 174 -21.90 -0.53 -2.64
N TYR A 175 -21.35 -1.22 -1.65
CA TYR A 175 -21.94 -1.30 -0.31
C TYR A 175 -21.11 -0.49 0.69
N ALA A 176 -21.76 0.04 1.73
CA ALA A 176 -21.10 0.76 2.81
C ALA A 176 -20.09 -0.16 3.52
N ASN A 177 -18.95 0.41 3.95
CA ASN A 177 -17.86 -0.36 4.53
C ASN A 177 -18.34 -1.35 5.60
N SER A 178 -17.99 -2.62 5.38
CA SER A 178 -18.32 -3.74 6.28
C SER A 178 -19.84 -3.91 6.57
N ASN A 179 -20.71 -3.40 5.70
CA ASN A 179 -22.16 -3.56 5.79
C ASN A 179 -22.60 -4.83 5.05
N MET A 180 -22.65 -5.95 5.77
CA MET A 180 -22.99 -7.25 5.19
C MET A 180 -24.44 -7.32 4.70
N GLY A 181 -25.37 -6.56 5.29
CA GLY A 181 -26.76 -6.49 4.81
C GLY A 181 -26.88 -5.84 3.44
N GLU A 182 -26.16 -4.74 3.19
CA GLU A 182 -26.11 -4.13 1.85
C GLU A 182 -25.40 -5.04 0.84
N LEU A 183 -24.32 -5.72 1.25
CA LEU A 183 -23.64 -6.70 0.40
C LEU A 183 -24.60 -7.82 -0.01
N GLU A 184 -25.33 -8.39 0.95
CA GLU A 184 -26.33 -9.44 0.68
C GLU A 184 -27.42 -8.97 -0.25
N GLN A 185 -27.96 -7.77 -0.02
CA GLN A 185 -28.98 -7.18 -0.92
C GLN A 185 -28.48 -7.08 -2.36
N HIS A 186 -27.25 -6.61 -2.55
CA HIS A 186 -26.65 -6.52 -3.89
C HIS A 186 -26.43 -7.90 -4.53
N LEU A 187 -26.09 -8.91 -3.76
CA LEU A 187 -25.96 -10.30 -4.23
C LEU A 187 -27.31 -10.87 -4.67
N ILE A 188 -28.38 -10.62 -3.91
CA ILE A 188 -29.77 -11.01 -4.27
C ILE A 188 -30.16 -10.34 -5.60
N GLU A 189 -29.98 -9.04 -5.72
CA GLU A 189 -30.36 -8.28 -6.91
C GLU A 189 -29.54 -8.65 -8.16
N SER A 190 -28.38 -9.27 -7.96
CA SER A 190 -27.46 -9.67 -9.04
C SER A 190 -27.60 -11.15 -9.45
N GLN A 191 -28.59 -11.89 -8.95
CA GLN A 191 -28.73 -13.33 -9.22
C GLN A 191 -28.90 -13.68 -10.71
N GLY A 192 -29.45 -12.77 -11.52
CA GLY A 192 -29.56 -12.95 -12.97
C GLY A 192 -28.29 -12.70 -13.77
N ARG A 193 -27.19 -12.30 -13.14
CA ARG A 193 -25.90 -12.04 -13.81
C ARG A 193 -25.10 -13.33 -13.97
N ARG A 194 -24.28 -13.37 -15.03
CA ARG A 194 -23.39 -14.51 -15.32
C ARG A 194 -22.38 -14.72 -14.19
N THR A 195 -21.70 -13.64 -13.76
CA THR A 195 -20.73 -13.67 -12.67
C THR A 195 -21.03 -12.52 -11.69
N ARG A 196 -20.88 -12.79 -10.40
CA ARG A 196 -20.93 -11.81 -9.32
C ARG A 196 -19.55 -11.83 -8.65
N LEU A 197 -18.81 -10.71 -8.71
CA LEU A 197 -17.51 -10.57 -8.07
C LEU A 197 -17.63 -9.62 -6.88
N ILE A 198 -17.39 -10.11 -5.68
CA ILE A 198 -17.20 -9.29 -4.48
C ILE A 198 -15.74 -8.83 -4.47
N SER A 199 -15.51 -7.53 -4.27
CA SER A 199 -14.16 -6.94 -4.20
C SER A 199 -13.99 -6.11 -2.94
N THR A 200 -12.95 -6.40 -2.17
CA THR A 200 -12.64 -5.71 -0.91
C THR A 200 -11.13 -5.59 -0.69
N ASP A 201 -10.70 -4.49 -0.05
CA ASP A 201 -9.42 -4.50 0.68
C ASP A 201 -9.52 -5.51 1.82
N GLY A 202 -8.46 -6.27 2.09
CA GLY A 202 -8.35 -7.09 3.28
C GLY A 202 -8.08 -6.24 4.53
N VAL A 203 -7.30 -5.16 4.35
CA VAL A 203 -7.07 -4.13 5.36
C VAL A 203 -7.20 -2.74 4.72
N PHE A 204 -8.13 -1.94 5.22
CA PHE A 204 -8.40 -0.59 4.72
C PHE A 204 -7.31 0.40 5.15
N SER A 205 -6.62 0.96 4.18
CA SER A 205 -5.35 1.69 4.33
C SER A 205 -5.40 2.93 5.21
N MET A 206 -6.56 3.60 5.32
CA MET A 206 -6.71 4.86 6.06
C MET A 206 -7.17 4.67 7.49
N ASP A 207 -7.73 3.50 7.81
CA ASP A 207 -8.37 3.21 9.10
C ASP A 207 -7.70 2.04 9.85
N GLY A 208 -7.04 1.12 9.13
CA GLY A 208 -6.51 -0.11 9.70
C GLY A 208 -7.61 -1.12 10.05
N TYR A 209 -8.83 -0.93 9.54
CA TYR A 209 -9.91 -1.92 9.67
C TYR A 209 -9.60 -3.16 8.85
N ILE A 210 -9.92 -4.31 9.38
CA ILE A 210 -9.82 -5.60 8.69
C ILE A 210 -11.20 -5.96 8.15
N ALA A 211 -11.28 -6.40 6.90
CA ALA A 211 -12.53 -6.84 6.30
C ALA A 211 -13.05 -8.11 7.02
N LYS A 212 -14.37 -8.22 7.12
CA LYS A 212 -15.06 -9.35 7.73
C LYS A 212 -15.13 -10.53 6.75
N LEU A 213 -13.97 -11.11 6.44
CA LEU A 213 -13.86 -12.10 5.36
C LEU A 213 -14.63 -13.39 5.64
N ASP A 214 -14.80 -13.78 6.88
CA ASP A 214 -15.65 -14.89 7.30
C ASP A 214 -17.13 -14.66 6.94
N GLU A 215 -17.68 -13.47 7.24
CA GLU A 215 -19.05 -13.09 6.87
C GLU A 215 -19.19 -12.96 5.34
N ILE A 216 -18.19 -12.34 4.66
CA ILE A 216 -18.18 -12.20 3.19
C ILE A 216 -18.15 -13.57 2.50
N VAL A 217 -17.35 -14.51 3.00
CA VAL A 217 -17.26 -15.87 2.46
C VAL A 217 -18.57 -16.65 2.67
N ALA A 218 -19.25 -16.45 3.79
CA ALA A 218 -20.57 -17.05 4.01
C ALA A 218 -21.57 -16.59 2.93
N LEU A 219 -21.64 -15.29 2.66
CA LEU A 219 -22.48 -14.71 1.60
C LEU A 219 -22.02 -15.15 0.20
N LYS A 220 -20.71 -15.17 -0.05
CA LYS A 220 -20.15 -15.69 -1.31
C LYS A 220 -20.67 -17.09 -1.62
N LYS A 221 -20.62 -17.99 -0.65
CA LYS A 221 -21.09 -19.37 -0.79
C LYS A 221 -22.60 -19.46 -1.00
N GLN A 222 -23.35 -18.70 -0.22
CA GLN A 222 -24.82 -18.68 -0.29
C GLN A 222 -25.34 -18.23 -1.67
N TYR A 223 -24.65 -17.26 -2.29
CA TYR A 223 -25.07 -16.64 -3.55
C TYR A 223 -24.22 -17.01 -4.77
N ASP A 224 -23.37 -18.01 -4.66
CA ASP A 224 -22.48 -18.49 -5.73
C ASP A 224 -21.72 -17.34 -6.40
N ALA A 225 -20.99 -16.57 -5.59
CA ALA A 225 -20.20 -15.43 -6.04
C ALA A 225 -18.70 -15.73 -6.02
N MET A 226 -17.91 -14.93 -6.71
CA MET A 226 -16.44 -14.90 -6.59
C MET A 226 -16.00 -13.85 -5.57
N LEU A 227 -14.81 -14.03 -5.01
CA LEU A 227 -14.20 -13.09 -4.05
C LEU A 227 -12.80 -12.69 -4.48
N MET A 228 -12.56 -11.39 -4.59
CA MET A 228 -11.24 -10.75 -4.73
C MET A 228 -10.89 -9.98 -3.47
N VAL A 229 -9.67 -10.18 -2.99
CA VAL A 229 -9.13 -9.48 -1.80
C VAL A 229 -7.81 -8.79 -2.15
N ASP A 230 -7.71 -7.48 -1.90
CA ASP A 230 -6.44 -6.75 -1.92
C ASP A 230 -5.81 -6.78 -0.53
N ASP A 231 -4.76 -7.56 -0.37
CA ASP A 231 -4.02 -7.73 0.88
C ASP A 231 -2.74 -6.88 0.96
N SER A 232 -2.67 -5.77 0.24
CA SER A 232 -1.51 -4.87 0.22
C SER A 232 -1.08 -4.33 1.59
N HIS A 233 -2.00 -4.27 2.54
CA HIS A 233 -1.73 -3.87 3.93
C HIS A 233 -1.78 -5.03 4.93
N ALA A 234 -1.74 -6.28 4.45
CA ALA A 234 -1.82 -7.47 5.29
C ALA A 234 -0.71 -8.49 5.00
N THR A 235 -0.36 -8.68 3.72
CA THR A 235 0.64 -9.67 3.29
C THR A 235 1.98 -9.44 3.99
N GLY A 236 2.50 -10.50 4.59
CA GLY A 236 3.78 -10.55 5.28
C GLY A 236 3.68 -10.51 6.80
N PHE A 237 2.53 -10.08 7.40
CA PHE A 237 2.47 -9.90 8.84
C PHE A 237 1.08 -10.08 9.49
N VAL A 238 -0.01 -10.05 8.75
CA VAL A 238 -1.35 -10.34 9.28
C VAL A 238 -1.63 -11.84 9.18
N GLY A 239 -2.22 -12.41 10.21
CA GLY A 239 -2.50 -13.85 10.33
C GLY A 239 -1.36 -14.64 10.99
N PRO A 240 -1.61 -15.89 11.39
CA PRO A 240 -0.67 -16.74 12.12
C PRO A 240 0.69 -16.94 11.46
N ASN A 241 0.74 -17.00 10.12
CA ASN A 241 1.97 -17.14 9.34
C ASN A 241 2.26 -15.91 8.47
N GLY A 242 1.51 -14.80 8.66
CA GLY A 242 1.65 -13.58 7.88
C GLY A 242 1.11 -13.66 6.46
N ARG A 243 0.24 -14.62 6.15
CA ARG A 243 -0.32 -14.81 4.82
C ARG A 243 -1.44 -13.84 4.45
N GLY A 244 -1.83 -12.98 5.37
CA GLY A 244 -2.80 -11.91 5.12
C GLY A 244 -4.13 -12.07 5.87
N SER A 245 -5.10 -11.24 5.46
CA SER A 245 -6.39 -11.12 6.13
C SER A 245 -7.24 -12.40 6.04
N ALA A 246 -7.16 -13.13 4.94
CA ALA A 246 -7.88 -14.38 4.79
C ALA A 246 -7.33 -15.49 5.70
N GLU A 247 -6.02 -15.50 5.98
CA GLU A 247 -5.45 -16.42 6.97
C GLU A 247 -5.95 -16.11 8.38
N LEU A 248 -6.03 -14.82 8.73
CA LEU A 248 -6.56 -14.39 10.03
C LEU A 248 -7.97 -14.90 10.29
N HIS A 249 -8.81 -14.95 9.26
CA HIS A 249 -10.19 -15.43 9.31
C HIS A 249 -10.34 -16.93 9.03
N GLY A 250 -9.24 -17.66 8.71
CA GLY A 250 -9.28 -19.09 8.39
C GLY A 250 -9.98 -19.43 7.08
N VAL A 251 -10.01 -18.49 6.12
CA VAL A 251 -10.78 -18.61 4.86
C VAL A 251 -9.92 -18.51 3.60
N MET A 252 -8.62 -18.80 3.67
CA MET A 252 -7.71 -18.66 2.54
C MET A 252 -8.15 -19.39 1.27
N ASN A 253 -8.66 -20.61 1.40
CA ASN A 253 -9.09 -21.45 0.27
C ASN A 253 -10.39 -20.96 -0.39
N GLU A 254 -11.05 -19.99 0.19
CA GLU A 254 -12.34 -19.44 -0.25
C GLU A 254 -12.18 -18.17 -1.09
N VAL A 255 -11.00 -17.60 -1.14
CA VAL A 255 -10.70 -16.41 -1.96
C VAL A 255 -10.26 -16.87 -3.35
N ASP A 256 -10.91 -16.36 -4.39
CA ASP A 256 -10.64 -16.77 -5.78
C ASP A 256 -9.42 -16.06 -6.36
N VAL A 257 -9.19 -14.81 -5.95
CA VAL A 257 -8.06 -14.01 -6.40
C VAL A 257 -7.62 -13.01 -5.32
N TYR A 258 -6.33 -12.99 -5.09
CA TYR A 258 -5.66 -11.98 -4.27
C TYR A 258 -4.89 -11.01 -5.15
N THR A 259 -4.84 -9.75 -4.76
CA THR A 259 -3.83 -8.80 -5.20
C THR A 259 -3.02 -8.30 -4.00
N SER A 260 -1.77 -7.97 -4.22
CA SER A 260 -0.93 -7.39 -3.16
C SER A 260 0.29 -6.68 -3.75
N THR A 261 1.02 -5.97 -2.89
CA THR A 261 2.15 -5.13 -3.27
C THR A 261 3.47 -5.62 -2.69
N LEU A 262 4.54 -5.50 -3.47
CA LEU A 262 5.93 -5.65 -2.99
C LEU A 262 6.46 -4.34 -2.38
N GLY A 263 5.72 -3.24 -2.51
CA GLY A 263 6.11 -1.89 -2.11
C GLY A 263 5.83 -1.50 -0.65
N LYS A 264 5.48 -2.45 0.22
CA LYS A 264 5.18 -2.20 1.64
C LYS A 264 5.93 -3.19 2.55
N ALA A 265 5.23 -4.05 3.29
CA ALA A 265 5.85 -5.04 4.17
C ALA A 265 6.83 -5.98 3.44
N LEU A 266 6.58 -6.26 2.17
CA LEU A 266 7.40 -7.14 1.35
C LEU A 266 8.66 -6.46 0.77
N GLY A 267 9.39 -5.71 1.59
CA GLY A 267 10.68 -5.10 1.25
C GLY A 267 10.62 -3.64 0.82
N GLY A 268 9.42 -3.06 0.63
CA GLY A 268 9.26 -1.62 0.36
C GLY A 268 9.77 -1.15 -1.01
N GLY A 269 10.06 -2.06 -1.93
CA GLY A 269 10.49 -1.73 -3.30
C GLY A 269 9.32 -1.35 -4.20
N SER A 270 9.41 -1.67 -5.47
CA SER A 270 8.31 -1.52 -6.43
C SER A 270 7.80 -2.90 -6.85
N GLY A 271 6.58 -2.95 -7.34
CA GLY A 271 5.95 -4.16 -7.83
C GLY A 271 4.65 -4.51 -7.11
N GLY A 272 3.91 -5.35 -7.77
CA GLY A 272 2.69 -5.96 -7.26
C GLY A 272 2.42 -7.26 -7.98
N PHE A 273 1.42 -7.97 -7.52
CA PHE A 273 1.05 -9.25 -8.09
C PHE A 273 -0.44 -9.53 -7.94
N THR A 274 -0.93 -10.41 -8.80
CA THR A 274 -2.20 -11.10 -8.64
C THR A 274 -1.91 -12.59 -8.50
N THR A 275 -2.51 -13.26 -7.52
CA THR A 275 -2.37 -14.70 -7.30
C THR A 275 -3.73 -15.33 -7.03
N GLY A 276 -3.97 -16.55 -7.52
CA GLY A 276 -5.28 -17.20 -7.38
C GLY A 276 -5.48 -18.41 -8.30
N ARG A 277 -6.69 -18.55 -8.84
CA ARG A 277 -7.04 -19.63 -9.74
C ARG A 277 -6.28 -19.53 -11.05
N ARG A 278 -5.79 -20.65 -11.55
CA ARG A 278 -4.95 -20.73 -12.75
C ARG A 278 -5.60 -20.13 -13.99
N GLU A 279 -6.89 -20.33 -14.18
CA GLU A 279 -7.64 -19.79 -15.31
C GLU A 279 -7.69 -18.27 -15.30
N ILE A 280 -7.83 -17.66 -14.12
CA ILE A 280 -7.81 -16.20 -13.96
C ILE A 280 -6.41 -15.68 -14.32
N ILE A 281 -5.37 -16.26 -13.75
CA ILE A 281 -3.99 -15.84 -13.98
C ILE A 281 -3.59 -16.04 -15.45
N ALA A 282 -3.97 -17.17 -16.05
CA ALA A 282 -3.72 -17.41 -17.46
C ALA A 282 -4.40 -16.39 -18.37
N LEU A 283 -5.65 -16.02 -18.07
CA LEU A 283 -6.37 -14.98 -18.81
C LEU A 283 -5.75 -13.60 -18.65
N LEU A 284 -5.31 -13.25 -17.44
CA LEU A 284 -4.56 -12.00 -17.18
C LEU A 284 -3.29 -11.92 -18.02
N ARG A 285 -2.53 -13.01 -18.14
CA ARG A 285 -1.32 -13.04 -19.00
C ARG A 285 -1.64 -12.77 -20.47
N GLN A 286 -2.85 -13.10 -20.94
CA GLN A 286 -3.25 -12.91 -22.34
C GLN A 286 -3.87 -11.55 -22.63
N ARG A 287 -4.51 -10.89 -21.63
CA ARG A 287 -5.39 -9.74 -21.88
C ARG A 287 -5.18 -8.55 -20.97
N SER A 288 -4.53 -8.72 -19.80
CA SER A 288 -4.33 -7.61 -18.87
C SER A 288 -3.42 -6.54 -19.47
N ARG A 289 -3.97 -5.38 -19.77
CA ARG A 289 -3.24 -4.29 -20.45
C ARG A 289 -2.01 -3.82 -19.70
N PRO A 290 -2.03 -3.60 -18.37
CA PRO A 290 -0.83 -3.23 -17.62
C PRO A 290 0.29 -4.29 -17.74
N TYR A 291 -0.05 -5.57 -17.83
CA TYR A 291 0.94 -6.64 -18.02
C TYR A 291 1.50 -6.69 -19.45
N LEU A 292 0.64 -6.49 -20.45
CA LEU A 292 1.02 -6.60 -21.86
C LEU A 292 1.81 -5.39 -22.37
N PHE A 293 1.63 -4.20 -21.76
CA PHE A 293 2.13 -2.94 -22.31
C PHE A 293 3.07 -2.19 -21.38
N SER A 294 3.26 -2.62 -20.14
CA SER A 294 4.22 -2.04 -19.21
C SER A 294 5.49 -2.88 -19.12
N ASN A 295 6.65 -2.24 -18.95
CA ASN A 295 7.89 -2.98 -18.73
C ASN A 295 7.78 -3.91 -17.52
N THR A 296 8.49 -5.04 -17.60
CA THR A 296 8.58 -5.98 -16.49
C THR A 296 9.37 -5.40 -15.30
N LEU A 297 9.17 -5.99 -14.13
CA LEU A 297 9.98 -5.67 -12.95
C LEU A 297 11.47 -5.92 -13.23
N PRO A 298 12.36 -4.99 -12.86
CA PRO A 298 13.80 -5.18 -13.03
C PRO A 298 14.33 -6.30 -12.13
N PRO A 299 15.34 -7.07 -12.61
CA PRO A 299 15.90 -8.22 -11.91
C PRO A 299 16.29 -7.98 -10.44
N PRO A 300 16.91 -6.84 -10.08
CA PRO A 300 17.27 -6.58 -8.68
C PRO A 300 16.07 -6.52 -7.73
N LEU A 301 14.94 -5.98 -8.18
CA LEU A 301 13.71 -5.96 -7.38
C LEU A 301 13.10 -7.36 -7.23
N VAL A 302 13.16 -8.17 -8.29
CA VAL A 302 12.65 -9.54 -8.27
C VAL A 302 13.46 -10.38 -7.29
N ALA A 303 14.79 -10.35 -7.36
CA ALA A 303 15.68 -11.08 -6.46
C ALA A 303 15.53 -10.63 -5.00
N ALA A 304 15.44 -9.32 -4.77
CA ALA A 304 15.14 -8.77 -3.44
C ALA A 304 13.82 -9.30 -2.88
N SER A 305 12.77 -9.36 -3.71
CA SER A 305 11.46 -9.88 -3.31
C SER A 305 11.49 -11.37 -2.99
N ILE A 306 12.22 -12.19 -3.77
CA ILE A 306 12.45 -13.61 -3.45
C ILE A 306 13.08 -13.73 -2.06
N LYS A 307 14.13 -12.94 -1.79
CA LYS A 307 14.80 -12.93 -0.48
C LYS A 307 13.85 -12.56 0.66
N VAL A 308 12.93 -11.63 0.44
CA VAL A 308 11.90 -11.28 1.44
C VAL A 308 11.04 -12.50 1.79
N PHE A 309 10.52 -13.25 0.80
CA PHE A 309 9.74 -14.45 1.07
C PHE A 309 10.56 -15.54 1.78
N GLU A 310 11.87 -15.67 1.49
CA GLU A 310 12.76 -16.55 2.25
C GLU A 310 12.89 -16.12 3.73
N ILE A 311 13.02 -14.82 4.00
CA ILE A 311 13.07 -14.29 5.38
C ILE A 311 11.76 -14.60 6.11
N LEU A 312 10.61 -14.36 5.48
CA LEU A 312 9.30 -14.61 6.08
C LEU A 312 9.05 -16.10 6.36
N SER A 313 9.60 -16.99 5.52
CA SER A 313 9.46 -18.45 5.72
C SER A 313 10.31 -18.98 6.87
N ARG A 314 11.38 -18.26 7.28
CA ARG A 314 12.30 -18.70 8.33
C ARG A 314 11.82 -18.39 9.74
N SER A 315 11.08 -17.28 9.93
CA SER A 315 10.76 -16.78 11.27
C SER A 315 9.55 -15.86 11.27
N ASN A 316 8.76 -15.96 12.31
CA ASN A 316 7.64 -15.05 12.60
C ASN A 316 8.07 -13.85 13.49
N GLU A 317 9.34 -13.72 13.83
CA GLU A 317 9.84 -12.72 14.79
C GLU A 317 9.45 -11.28 14.40
N LEU A 318 9.60 -10.90 13.11
CA LEU A 318 9.26 -9.56 12.65
C LEU A 318 7.75 -9.29 12.76
N ARG A 319 6.93 -10.28 12.45
CA ARG A 319 5.47 -10.22 12.60
C ARG A 319 5.07 -10.03 14.07
N ASP A 320 5.61 -10.86 14.97
CA ASP A 320 5.30 -10.78 16.40
C ASP A 320 5.76 -9.43 16.99
N ARG A 321 6.89 -8.93 16.51
CA ARG A 321 7.43 -7.62 16.92
C ARG A 321 6.57 -6.45 16.45
N VAL A 322 6.12 -6.43 15.20
CA VAL A 322 5.24 -5.35 14.72
C VAL A 322 3.91 -5.32 15.45
N GLU A 323 3.36 -6.50 15.78
CA GLU A 323 2.13 -6.60 16.57
C GLU A 323 2.33 -6.09 18.01
N ALA A 324 3.40 -6.51 18.68
CA ALA A 324 3.75 -6.04 20.02
C ALA A 324 3.98 -4.52 20.05
N ASN A 325 4.71 -4.00 19.06
CA ASN A 325 4.97 -2.58 18.91
C ASN A 325 3.67 -1.77 18.70
N ALA A 326 2.78 -2.26 17.84
CA ALA A 326 1.48 -1.61 17.58
C ALA A 326 0.60 -1.60 18.83
N ARG A 327 0.57 -2.70 19.58
CA ARG A 327 -0.18 -2.81 20.85
C ARG A 327 0.38 -1.83 21.89
N HIS A 328 1.71 -1.74 22.02
CA HIS A 328 2.36 -0.81 22.95
C HIS A 328 2.05 0.65 22.60
N PHE A 329 2.20 1.04 21.33
CA PHE A 329 1.87 2.39 20.87
C PHE A 329 0.41 2.75 21.14
N ARG A 330 -0.55 1.87 20.77
CA ARG A 330 -1.98 2.08 21.02
C ARG A 330 -2.29 2.26 22.49
N ALA A 331 -1.76 1.39 23.36
CA ALA A 331 -2.01 1.44 24.79
C ALA A 331 -1.54 2.79 25.38
N ARG A 332 -0.35 3.24 25.04
CA ARG A 332 0.20 4.52 25.53
C ARG A 332 -0.59 5.73 25.01
N MET A 333 -0.93 5.74 23.72
CA MET A 333 -1.69 6.83 23.11
C MET A 333 -3.11 6.93 23.69
N SER A 334 -3.81 5.80 23.87
CA SER A 334 -5.13 5.76 24.51
C SER A 334 -5.07 6.23 25.96
N SER A 335 -4.07 5.79 26.73
CA SER A 335 -3.88 6.21 28.12
C SER A 335 -3.59 7.71 28.23
N ALA A 336 -3.02 8.33 27.20
CA ALA A 336 -2.79 9.78 27.13
C ALA A 336 -4.03 10.58 26.74
N GLY A 337 -5.14 9.93 26.35
CA GLY A 337 -6.41 10.59 26.01
C GLY A 337 -6.62 10.84 24.51
N PHE A 338 -5.76 10.32 23.62
CA PHE A 338 -5.98 10.45 22.18
C PHE A 338 -7.13 9.57 21.69
N ASP A 339 -7.95 10.13 20.82
CA ASP A 339 -8.96 9.36 20.08
C ASP A 339 -8.31 8.57 18.93
N LEU A 340 -8.33 7.24 19.04
CA LEU A 340 -7.78 6.31 18.06
C LEU A 340 -8.90 5.51 17.40
N ARG A 341 -8.77 5.27 16.09
CA ARG A 341 -9.62 4.26 15.46
C ARG A 341 -9.35 2.89 16.10
N PRO A 342 -10.40 2.13 16.44
CA PRO A 342 -10.26 0.80 17.06
C PRO A 342 -9.58 -0.18 16.09
N GLY A 343 -8.96 -1.23 16.67
CA GLY A 343 -8.31 -2.31 15.90
C GLY A 343 -6.94 -2.67 16.44
N ASN A 344 -6.36 -3.74 15.89
CA ASN A 344 -5.05 -4.29 16.28
C ASN A 344 -3.97 -4.09 15.20
N HIS A 345 -4.34 -3.53 14.05
CA HIS A 345 -3.43 -3.32 12.93
C HIS A 345 -2.36 -2.26 13.26
N PRO A 346 -1.12 -2.37 12.71
CA PRO A 346 -0.05 -1.37 12.85
C PRO A 346 -0.36 0.00 12.22
N ILE A 347 -1.38 0.12 11.41
CA ILE A 347 -1.98 1.42 11.05
C ILE A 347 -2.75 1.92 12.27
N VAL A 348 -2.32 3.04 12.84
CA VAL A 348 -2.97 3.65 14.01
C VAL A 348 -3.38 5.08 13.68
N PRO A 349 -4.62 5.31 13.26
CA PRO A 349 -5.12 6.66 13.01
C PRO A 349 -5.39 7.38 14.33
N VAL A 350 -4.76 8.54 14.51
CA VAL A 350 -5.00 9.48 15.61
C VAL A 350 -5.96 10.55 15.08
N MET A 351 -7.20 10.54 15.56
CA MET A 351 -8.28 11.36 15.02
C MET A 351 -8.14 12.82 15.48
N LEU A 352 -8.19 13.75 14.51
CA LEU A 352 -8.13 15.20 14.75
C LEU A 352 -9.33 15.93 14.14
N TYR A 353 -10.05 15.26 13.21
CA TYR A 353 -11.27 15.72 12.54
C TYR A 353 -11.10 16.95 11.64
N ASP A 354 -10.35 17.99 12.08
CA ASP A 354 -10.09 19.21 11.33
C ASP A 354 -8.82 19.13 10.50
N ALA A 355 -8.88 19.53 9.22
CA ALA A 355 -7.77 19.42 8.28
C ALA A 355 -6.60 20.36 8.62
N LYS A 356 -6.88 21.60 9.07
CA LYS A 356 -5.85 22.58 9.44
C LYS A 356 -5.15 22.15 10.72
N LEU A 357 -5.91 21.61 11.69
CA LEU A 357 -5.35 21.04 12.90
C LEU A 357 -4.44 19.84 12.58
N ALA A 358 -4.85 18.93 11.68
CA ALA A 358 -4.03 17.78 11.30
C ALA A 358 -2.71 18.20 10.64
N GLN A 359 -2.72 19.22 9.79
CA GLN A 359 -1.51 19.76 9.17
C GLN A 359 -0.59 20.43 10.22
N ARG A 360 -1.16 21.26 11.10
CA ARG A 360 -0.43 21.93 12.16
C ARG A 360 0.19 20.89 13.11
N PHE A 361 -0.59 19.89 13.50
CA PHE A 361 -0.14 18.82 14.38
C PHE A 361 1.04 18.05 13.75
N ALA A 362 0.96 17.70 12.46
CA ALA A 362 2.05 17.02 11.75
C ALA A 362 3.31 17.89 11.62
N SER A 363 3.15 19.21 11.45
CA SER A 363 4.27 20.15 11.40
C SER A 363 4.96 20.31 12.75
N GLU A 364 4.19 20.45 13.84
CA GLU A 364 4.73 20.55 15.20
C GLU A 364 5.39 19.23 15.65
N LEU A 365 4.87 18.07 15.25
CA LEU A 365 5.53 16.79 15.49
C LEU A 365 6.88 16.67 14.76
N LEU A 366 6.99 17.22 13.56
CA LEU A 366 8.26 17.25 12.84
C LEU A 366 9.32 18.06 13.59
N GLU A 367 8.95 19.19 14.20
CA GLU A 367 9.85 19.99 15.07
C GLU A 367 10.24 19.21 16.35
N GLU A 368 9.36 18.34 16.84
CA GLU A 368 9.65 17.43 17.97
C GLU A 368 10.44 16.18 17.54
N GLY A 369 10.85 16.08 16.27
CA GLY A 369 11.64 14.97 15.74
C GLY A 369 10.83 13.71 15.38
N VAL A 370 9.53 13.88 15.08
CA VAL A 370 8.65 12.77 14.64
C VAL A 370 8.06 13.09 13.26
N TYR A 371 8.39 12.26 12.28
CA TYR A 371 7.91 12.40 10.90
C TYR A 371 6.59 11.67 10.72
N VAL A 372 5.53 12.42 10.57
CA VAL A 372 4.17 11.95 10.25
C VAL A 372 3.52 12.89 9.24
N ILE A 373 2.41 12.45 8.66
CA ILE A 373 1.61 13.22 7.70
C ILE A 373 0.16 13.28 8.17
N GLY A 374 -0.45 14.47 8.05
CA GLY A 374 -1.89 14.66 8.22
C GLY A 374 -2.64 14.20 6.97
N PHE A 375 -3.68 13.39 7.16
CA PHE A 375 -4.59 12.95 6.11
C PHE A 375 -5.93 13.65 6.26
N PHE A 376 -6.42 14.25 5.16
CA PHE A 376 -7.65 15.01 5.09
C PHE A 376 -8.28 14.85 3.70
N TYR A 377 -9.43 15.46 3.46
CA TYR A 377 -10.11 15.39 2.17
C TYR A 377 -9.19 15.80 0.99
N PRO A 378 -9.24 15.12 -0.17
CA PRO A 378 -10.14 14.04 -0.54
C PRO A 378 -9.66 12.61 -0.18
N VAL A 379 -8.54 12.47 0.52
CA VAL A 379 -7.95 11.15 0.89
C VAL A 379 -8.80 10.44 1.94
N VAL A 380 -9.37 11.20 2.86
CA VAL A 380 -10.37 10.75 3.84
C VAL A 380 -11.60 11.67 3.76
N PRO A 381 -12.78 11.23 4.22
CA PRO A 381 -13.99 12.06 4.18
C PRO A 381 -13.81 13.39 4.93
N GLN A 382 -14.60 14.40 4.54
CA GLN A 382 -14.64 15.68 5.27
C GLN A 382 -15.00 15.46 6.74
N GLY A 383 -14.37 16.21 7.64
CA GLY A 383 -14.56 16.06 9.08
C GLY A 383 -13.93 14.80 9.67
N GLN A 384 -13.09 14.07 8.91
CA GLN A 384 -12.42 12.85 9.35
C GLN A 384 -10.89 12.92 9.25
N ALA A 385 -10.35 14.15 9.35
CA ALA A 385 -8.91 14.37 9.29
C ALA A 385 -8.19 13.69 10.46
N ARG A 386 -6.99 13.18 10.20
CA ARG A 386 -6.21 12.37 11.15
C ARG A 386 -4.72 12.44 10.88
N ILE A 387 -3.92 12.09 11.88
CA ILE A 387 -2.55 11.61 11.67
C ILE A 387 -2.62 10.09 11.54
N ARG A 388 -2.23 9.53 10.39
CA ARG A 388 -2.11 8.08 10.22
C ARG A 388 -0.70 7.64 10.57
N THR A 389 -0.49 7.09 11.76
CA THR A 389 0.78 6.50 12.14
C THR A 389 0.92 5.09 11.60
N GLN A 390 2.15 4.72 11.23
CA GLN A 390 2.54 3.40 10.75
C GLN A 390 3.61 2.83 11.68
N ILE A 391 3.28 1.74 12.36
CA ILE A 391 4.20 1.08 13.27
C ILE A 391 4.98 0.01 12.51
N SER A 392 6.29 -0.09 12.79
CA SER A 392 7.20 -1.06 12.16
C SER A 392 7.79 -2.01 13.20
N ALA A 393 8.10 -3.22 12.76
CA ALA A 393 8.91 -4.18 13.53
C ALA A 393 10.30 -3.62 13.87
N ALA A 394 10.82 -2.73 13.03
CA ALA A 394 12.13 -2.11 13.25
C ALA A 394 12.13 -1.00 14.31
N HIS A 395 10.97 -0.48 14.72
CA HIS A 395 10.91 0.47 15.84
C HIS A 395 11.33 -0.21 17.14
N SER A 396 12.25 0.40 17.88
CA SER A 396 12.50 0.02 19.26
C SER A 396 11.42 0.60 20.19
N ILE A 397 11.21 -0.02 21.34
CA ILE A 397 10.28 0.50 22.37
C ILE A 397 10.67 1.93 22.77
N ALA A 398 11.95 2.23 22.93
CA ALA A 398 12.42 3.58 23.25
C ALA A 398 12.06 4.61 22.15
N GLN A 399 12.12 4.23 20.87
CA GLN A 399 11.67 5.09 19.77
C GLN A 399 10.16 5.33 19.80
N ILE A 400 9.37 4.29 20.09
CA ILE A 400 7.93 4.39 20.23
C ILE A 400 7.57 5.30 21.41
N ASP A 401 8.21 5.11 22.56
CA ASP A 401 7.98 5.91 23.76
C ASP A 401 8.32 7.39 23.52
N ARG A 402 9.47 7.67 22.90
CA ARG A 402 9.85 9.05 22.52
C ARG A 402 8.82 9.67 21.58
N ALA A 403 8.32 8.94 20.59
CA ALA A 403 7.30 9.45 19.69
C ALA A 403 5.99 9.75 20.43
N VAL A 404 5.52 8.85 21.28
CA VAL A 404 4.31 9.06 22.10
C VAL A 404 4.46 10.29 23.00
N ASP A 405 5.61 10.48 23.64
CA ASP A 405 5.87 11.66 24.46
C ASP A 405 5.82 12.96 23.64
N SER A 406 6.30 12.95 22.38
CA SER A 406 6.15 14.07 21.46
C SER A 406 4.69 14.32 21.09
N PHE A 407 3.91 13.26 20.80
CA PHE A 407 2.47 13.36 20.56
C PHE A 407 1.75 14.00 21.78
N ILE A 408 2.09 13.59 23.00
CA ILE A 408 1.49 14.14 24.22
C ILE A 408 1.82 15.64 24.36
N ARG A 409 3.09 16.05 24.16
CA ARG A 409 3.47 17.47 24.24
C ARG A 409 2.71 18.30 23.21
N VAL A 410 2.68 17.86 21.96
CA VAL A 410 1.96 18.57 20.88
C VAL A 410 0.45 18.55 21.13
N GLY A 411 -0.11 17.41 21.56
CA GLY A 411 -1.54 17.26 21.87
C GLY A 411 -2.02 18.24 22.92
N LYS A 412 -1.27 18.37 24.02
CA LYS A 412 -1.56 19.36 25.08
C LYS A 412 -1.43 20.80 24.58
N ARG A 413 -0.37 21.11 23.83
CA ARG A 413 -0.14 22.46 23.28
C ARG A 413 -1.23 22.91 22.32
N LEU A 414 -1.81 21.98 21.57
CA LEU A 414 -2.87 22.23 20.59
C LEU A 414 -4.29 21.99 21.13
N GLY A 415 -4.43 21.60 22.40
CA GLY A 415 -5.73 21.35 23.03
C GLY A 415 -6.47 20.15 22.47
N VAL A 416 -5.74 19.12 22.03
CA VAL A 416 -6.30 17.85 21.52
C VAL A 416 -6.58 16.87 22.68
N ILE A 417 -5.73 16.92 23.71
CA ILE A 417 -5.84 16.15 24.97
C ILE A 417 -5.63 17.03 26.16
#